data_25a24567e8a36385a08757d014bce3ce
#
_entry.id   25a24567e8a36385a08757d014bce3ce
#
_cell.length_a   1.000
_cell.length_b   1.000
_cell.length_c   1.000
_cell.angle_alpha   90.00
_cell.angle_beta   90.00
_cell.angle_gamma   90.00
#
_symmetry.space_group_name_H-M   'P 1'
#
loop_
_entity.id
_entity.type
_entity.pdbx_description
1 polymer ?
#
loop_
_entity_poly.entity_id
_entity_poly.type
_entity_poly.pdbx_seq_one_letter_code
_entity_poly.pdbx_strand_id
1 'polypeptide(L)'
;MLDANKILDEAQKITGLSYLGNPLFEEGFNQLIYSINHEADLNEIGIQAQHHRLIGVLSNMLRIEDAIIKNPEILDEQIIAPIVIVGLPRTGSTMTHRLLAADPRHTAMLWWEGRYPAMLPNEDRGHPSERMNLGKAEVDAVVAASPDAL
;
A
#
# COMPACT_ATOMS: atom_id res chain seq x y z
N MET A 1 -3.93 22.31 3.14
CA MET A 1 -3.42 21.53 4.27
C MET A 1 -4.22 20.24 4.39
N LEU A 2 -3.58 19.15 4.69
CA LEU A 2 -4.21 17.86 4.95
C LEU A 2 -4.82 17.82 6.36
N ASP A 3 -5.94 17.11 6.51
CA ASP A 3 -6.63 16.91 7.77
C ASP A 3 -6.78 15.41 8.03
N ALA A 4 -6.19 14.92 9.12
CA ALA A 4 -6.15 13.50 9.44
C ALA A 4 -7.55 12.89 9.57
N ASN A 5 -8.47 13.59 10.25
CA ASN A 5 -9.82 13.08 10.47
C ASN A 5 -10.62 13.01 9.15
N LYS A 6 -10.48 14.01 8.29
CA LYS A 6 -11.16 14.00 6.98
C LYS A 6 -10.66 12.86 6.09
N ILE A 7 -9.35 12.63 6.06
CA ILE A 7 -8.76 11.55 5.27
C ILE A 7 -9.24 10.19 5.80
N LEU A 8 -9.30 10.02 7.11
CA LEU A 8 -9.83 8.82 7.74
C LEU A 8 -11.32 8.61 7.42
N ASP A 9 -12.13 9.64 7.57
CA ASP A 9 -13.57 9.60 7.24
C ASP A 9 -13.82 9.24 5.78
N GLU A 10 -13.00 9.76 4.86
CA GLU A 10 -13.10 9.42 3.44
C GLU A 10 -12.74 7.95 3.18
N ALA A 11 -11.69 7.43 3.79
CA ALA A 11 -11.31 6.02 3.68
C ALA A 11 -12.40 5.10 4.23
N GLN A 12 -13.00 5.45 5.38
CA GLN A 12 -14.12 4.73 5.96
C GLN A 12 -15.37 4.74 5.08
N LYS A 13 -15.69 5.88 4.48
CA LYS A 13 -16.81 6.00 3.53
C LYS A 13 -16.61 5.15 2.28
N ILE A 14 -15.39 5.15 1.73
CA ILE A 14 -15.06 4.37 0.52
C ILE A 14 -15.16 2.86 0.80
N THR A 15 -14.72 2.43 1.96
CA THR A 15 -14.67 1.00 2.30
C THR A 15 -15.93 0.48 2.98
N GLY A 16 -16.69 1.35 3.63
CA GLY A 16 -17.79 0.97 4.51
C GLY A 16 -17.32 0.32 5.83
N LEU A 17 -16.01 0.41 6.13
CA LEU A 17 -15.37 -0.20 7.28
C LEU A 17 -14.89 0.88 8.26
N SER A 18 -14.75 0.55 9.55
CA SER A 18 -14.36 1.52 10.57
C SER A 18 -13.26 1.03 11.53
N TYR A 19 -12.98 -0.26 11.56
CA TYR A 19 -11.98 -0.82 12.47
C TYR A 19 -10.59 -0.81 11.83
N LEU A 20 -9.62 -0.20 12.49
CA LEU A 20 -8.23 -0.01 12.03
C LEU A 20 -7.20 -0.83 12.82
N GLY A 21 -7.66 -1.78 13.63
CA GLY A 21 -6.74 -2.62 14.41
C GLY A 21 -6.09 -1.87 15.57
N ASN A 22 -4.77 -1.86 15.61
CA ASN A 22 -4.00 -1.27 16.71
C ASN A 22 -4.09 0.27 16.69
N PRO A 23 -4.53 0.94 17.78
CA PRO A 23 -4.63 2.40 17.87
C PRO A 23 -3.28 3.13 17.82
N LEU A 24 -2.15 2.43 18.01
CA LEU A 24 -0.81 3.05 17.95
C LEU A 24 -0.50 3.67 16.58
N PHE A 25 -1.20 3.28 15.51
CA PHE A 25 -1.00 3.90 14.20
C PHE A 25 -1.42 5.38 14.19
N GLU A 26 -2.38 5.79 15.04
CA GLU A 26 -2.93 7.16 15.05
C GLU A 26 -1.85 8.20 15.37
N GLU A 27 -0.96 7.91 16.33
CA GLU A 27 0.13 8.81 16.66
C GLU A 27 1.07 9.02 15.46
N GLY A 28 1.49 7.93 14.83
CA GLY A 28 2.34 7.99 13.64
C GLY A 28 1.65 8.67 12.46
N PHE A 29 0.36 8.43 12.26
CA PHE A 29 -0.43 9.05 11.22
C PHE A 29 -0.57 10.57 11.44
N ASN A 30 -0.88 11.00 12.64
CA ASN A 30 -0.96 12.42 12.99
C ASN A 30 0.40 13.13 12.82
N GLN A 31 1.50 12.47 13.22
CA GLN A 31 2.85 12.99 12.99
C GLN A 31 3.18 13.11 11.50
N LEU A 32 2.80 12.13 10.69
CA LEU A 32 2.97 12.18 9.23
C LEU A 32 2.20 13.36 8.62
N ILE A 33 0.95 13.57 9.00
CA ILE A 33 0.13 14.71 8.55
C ILE A 33 0.77 16.04 8.95
N TYR A 34 1.29 16.11 10.18
CA TYR A 34 2.00 17.30 10.64
C TYR A 34 3.23 17.59 9.78
N SER A 35 4.08 16.60 9.55
CA SER A 35 5.31 16.77 8.74
C SER A 35 4.99 17.13 7.28
N ILE A 36 3.97 16.53 6.67
CA ILE A 36 3.53 16.88 5.31
C ILE A 36 3.07 18.35 5.26
N ASN A 37 2.33 18.80 6.27
CA ASN A 37 1.77 20.15 6.28
C ASN A 37 2.80 21.26 6.59
N HIS A 38 3.89 20.95 7.34
CA HIS A 38 4.79 21.96 7.89
C HIS A 38 6.23 21.84 7.41
N GLU A 39 6.65 20.68 6.90
CA GLU A 39 8.04 20.40 6.58
C GLU A 39 8.27 20.05 5.11
N ALA A 40 7.27 19.52 4.40
CA ALA A 40 7.45 19.00 3.05
C ALA A 40 7.37 20.05 1.93
N ASP A 41 6.91 21.26 2.23
CA ASP A 41 6.76 22.39 1.28
C ASP A 41 6.11 21.99 -0.06
N LEU A 42 5.01 21.23 0.02
CA LEU A 42 4.32 20.72 -1.17
C LEU A 42 3.47 21.79 -1.84
N ASN A 43 3.50 21.82 -3.17
CA ASN A 43 2.53 22.56 -3.96
C ASN A 43 1.14 21.88 -3.92
N GLU A 44 0.14 22.51 -4.54
CA GLU A 44 -1.25 21.99 -4.53
C GLU A 44 -1.36 20.59 -5.13
N ILE A 45 -0.62 20.30 -6.19
CA ILE A 45 -0.59 18.97 -6.84
C ILE A 45 0.01 17.94 -5.89
N GLY A 46 1.10 18.27 -5.21
CA GLY A 46 1.72 17.41 -4.21
C GLY A 46 0.81 17.12 -3.02
N ILE A 47 0.07 18.13 -2.53
CA ILE A 47 -0.92 17.96 -1.47
C ILE A 47 -2.05 17.01 -1.91
N GLN A 48 -2.58 17.18 -3.12
CA GLN A 48 -3.62 16.30 -3.68
C GLN A 48 -3.10 14.87 -3.86
N ALA A 49 -1.88 14.69 -4.35
CA ALA A 49 -1.26 13.39 -4.51
C ALA A 49 -1.10 12.67 -3.15
N GLN A 50 -0.64 13.38 -2.11
CA GLN A 50 -0.54 12.81 -0.76
C GLN A 50 -1.93 12.49 -0.17
N HIS A 51 -2.92 13.35 -0.38
CA HIS A 51 -4.29 13.09 0.05
C HIS A 51 -4.82 11.76 -0.52
N HIS A 52 -4.74 11.57 -1.84
CA HIS A 52 -5.15 10.32 -2.50
C HIS A 52 -4.36 9.10 -2.01
N ARG A 53 -3.04 9.26 -1.87
CA ARG A 53 -2.17 8.19 -1.37
C ARG A 53 -2.56 7.74 0.02
N LEU A 54 -2.81 8.67 0.94
CA LEU A 54 -3.16 8.38 2.32
C LEU A 54 -4.53 7.71 2.45
N ILE A 55 -5.53 8.15 1.67
CA ILE A 55 -6.82 7.47 1.59
C ILE A 55 -6.62 6.02 1.13
N GLY A 56 -5.81 5.78 0.10
CA GLY A 56 -5.51 4.43 -0.38
C GLY A 56 -4.86 3.55 0.68
N VAL A 57 -3.89 4.08 1.43
CA VAL A 57 -3.22 3.36 2.52
C VAL A 57 -4.21 3.01 3.65
N LEU A 58 -5.01 3.98 4.13
CA LEU A 58 -6.00 3.72 5.16
C LEU A 58 -7.09 2.75 4.71
N SER A 59 -7.54 2.86 3.45
CA SER A 59 -8.49 1.92 2.87
C SER A 59 -7.94 0.48 2.83
N ASN A 60 -6.66 0.31 2.54
CA ASN A 60 -6.01 -1.00 2.62
C ASN A 60 -5.94 -1.52 4.06
N MET A 61 -5.57 -0.66 5.02
CA MET A 61 -5.55 -1.06 6.44
C MET A 61 -6.93 -1.54 6.91
N LEU A 62 -7.98 -0.79 6.61
CA LEU A 62 -9.35 -1.17 6.93
C LEU A 62 -9.74 -2.53 6.33
N ARG A 63 -9.38 -2.78 5.07
CA ARG A 63 -9.66 -4.07 4.39
C ARG A 63 -8.82 -5.23 4.95
N ILE A 64 -7.56 -4.98 5.33
CA ILE A 64 -6.71 -6.00 5.96
C ILE A 64 -7.32 -6.43 7.29
N GLU A 65 -7.68 -5.48 8.14
CA GLU A 65 -8.30 -5.78 9.43
C GLU A 65 -9.63 -6.53 9.27
N ASP A 66 -10.48 -6.11 8.32
CA ASP A 66 -11.73 -6.81 7.99
C ASP A 66 -11.47 -8.24 7.48
N ALA A 67 -10.43 -8.42 6.66
CA ALA A 67 -10.04 -9.75 6.18
C ALA A 67 -9.56 -10.67 7.32
N ILE A 68 -8.77 -10.15 8.26
CA ILE A 68 -8.30 -10.88 9.44
C ILE A 68 -9.47 -11.25 10.36
N ILE A 69 -10.40 -10.31 10.60
CA ILE A 69 -11.60 -10.58 11.41
C ILE A 69 -12.45 -11.71 10.79
N LYS A 70 -12.61 -11.69 9.48
CA LYS A 70 -13.41 -12.69 8.75
C LYS A 70 -12.72 -14.04 8.60
N ASN A 71 -11.39 -14.05 8.60
CA ASN A 71 -10.56 -15.23 8.37
C ASN A 71 -9.39 -15.22 9.37
N PRO A 72 -9.64 -15.46 10.66
CA PRO A 72 -8.60 -15.37 11.70
C PRO A 72 -7.45 -16.36 11.49
N GLU A 73 -7.67 -17.43 10.74
CA GLU A 73 -6.64 -18.40 10.33
C GLU A 73 -5.48 -17.77 9.53
N ILE A 74 -5.66 -16.57 8.98
CA ILE A 74 -4.57 -15.82 8.33
C ILE A 74 -3.40 -15.58 9.29
N LEU A 75 -3.69 -15.41 10.58
CA LEU A 75 -2.66 -15.16 11.60
C LEU A 75 -1.88 -16.45 11.98
N ASP A 76 -2.37 -17.61 11.61
CA ASP A 76 -1.70 -18.89 11.86
C ASP A 76 -0.70 -19.26 10.74
N GLU A 77 -0.73 -18.52 9.62
CA GLU A 77 0.19 -18.74 8.49
C GLU A 77 1.64 -18.46 8.89
N GLN A 78 2.50 -19.46 8.67
CA GLN A 78 3.91 -19.36 8.98
C GLN A 78 4.71 -18.92 7.75
N ILE A 79 5.33 -17.75 7.86
CA ILE A 79 6.29 -17.28 6.84
C ILE A 79 7.67 -17.86 7.17
N ILE A 80 8.07 -18.91 6.43
CA ILE A 80 9.31 -19.64 6.68
C ILE A 80 10.45 -19.03 5.87
N ALA A 81 11.51 -18.60 6.56
CA ALA A 81 12.77 -18.10 5.98
C ALA A 81 12.59 -17.07 4.85
N PRO A 82 11.86 -15.96 5.08
CA PRO A 82 11.68 -14.94 4.06
C PRO A 82 13.02 -14.29 3.71
N ILE A 83 13.27 -14.07 2.41
CA ILE A 83 14.42 -13.30 1.96
C ILE A 83 14.02 -11.84 1.89
N VAL A 84 14.62 -11.01 2.75
CA VAL A 84 14.36 -9.58 2.81
C VAL A 84 15.53 -8.80 2.21
N ILE A 85 15.28 -8.04 1.14
CA ILE A 85 16.28 -7.19 0.49
C ILE A 85 16.22 -5.81 1.14
N VAL A 86 17.30 -5.42 1.80
CA VAL A 86 17.44 -4.11 2.46
C VAL A 86 18.55 -3.32 1.78
N GLY A 87 18.29 -2.03 1.50
CA GLY A 87 19.27 -1.16 0.88
C GLY A 87 18.77 0.28 0.78
N LEU A 88 19.70 1.21 0.58
CA LEU A 88 19.37 2.61 0.29
C LEU A 88 18.74 2.72 -1.11
N PRO A 89 17.98 3.78 -1.40
CA PRO A 89 17.48 4.04 -2.74
C PRO A 89 18.63 4.05 -3.78
N ARG A 90 18.37 3.52 -4.97
CA ARG A 90 19.32 3.49 -6.11
C ARG A 90 20.54 2.56 -5.91
N THR A 91 20.47 1.56 -5.03
CA THR A 91 21.55 0.58 -4.78
C THR A 91 21.36 -0.75 -5.52
N GLY A 92 20.40 -0.84 -6.44
CA GLY A 92 20.16 -2.05 -7.22
C GLY A 92 19.24 -3.08 -6.56
N SER A 93 18.53 -2.72 -5.49
CA SER A 93 17.58 -3.60 -4.79
C SER A 93 16.51 -4.19 -5.73
N THR A 94 16.00 -3.39 -6.68
CA THR A 94 15.04 -3.87 -7.69
C THR A 94 15.64 -4.95 -8.59
N MET A 95 16.91 -4.79 -9.03
CA MET A 95 17.60 -5.79 -9.83
C MET A 95 17.82 -7.08 -9.04
N THR A 96 18.26 -6.97 -7.79
CA THR A 96 18.45 -8.11 -6.88
C THR A 96 17.14 -8.87 -6.68
N HIS A 97 16.03 -8.14 -6.45
CA HIS A 97 14.70 -8.74 -6.33
C HIS A 97 14.31 -9.51 -7.60
N ARG A 98 14.50 -8.91 -8.79
CA ARG A 98 14.20 -9.58 -10.07
C ARG A 98 15.07 -10.83 -10.32
N LEU A 99 16.34 -10.78 -9.94
CA LEU A 99 17.24 -11.94 -10.06
C LEU A 99 16.82 -13.09 -9.15
N LEU A 100 16.48 -12.82 -7.90
CA LEU A 100 15.97 -13.83 -6.97
C LEU A 100 14.61 -14.37 -7.42
N ALA A 101 13.73 -13.51 -7.92
CA ALA A 101 12.41 -13.89 -8.43
C ALA A 101 12.49 -14.74 -9.72
N ALA A 102 13.59 -14.69 -10.45
CA ALA A 102 13.80 -15.53 -11.64
C ALA A 102 14.11 -17.00 -11.30
N ASP A 103 14.48 -17.30 -10.07
CA ASP A 103 14.65 -18.67 -9.61
C ASP A 103 13.28 -19.29 -9.27
N PRO A 104 12.87 -20.39 -9.94
CA PRO A 104 11.55 -20.99 -9.75
C PRO A 104 11.33 -21.59 -8.34
N ARG A 105 12.37 -21.68 -7.53
CA ARG A 105 12.29 -22.10 -6.12
C ARG A 105 11.79 -20.99 -5.19
N HIS A 106 11.76 -19.74 -5.67
CA HIS A 106 11.34 -18.59 -4.89
C HIS A 106 9.99 -18.07 -5.38
N THR A 107 9.16 -17.66 -4.44
CA THR A 107 7.98 -16.84 -4.71
C THR A 107 8.32 -15.39 -4.37
N ALA A 108 8.06 -14.48 -5.28
CA ALA A 108 8.32 -13.05 -5.07
C ALA A 108 7.00 -12.29 -5.04
N MET A 109 6.89 -11.36 -4.09
CA MET A 109 5.75 -10.47 -4.00
C MET A 109 5.74 -9.50 -5.19
N LEU A 110 4.64 -9.46 -5.93
CA LEU A 110 4.43 -8.52 -7.03
C LEU A 110 3.99 -7.15 -6.51
N TRP A 111 4.19 -6.10 -7.31
CA TRP A 111 3.81 -4.74 -6.93
C TRP A 111 2.35 -4.61 -6.48
N TRP A 112 1.42 -5.15 -7.25
CA TRP A 112 -0.01 -5.08 -6.93
C TRP A 112 -0.36 -5.88 -5.65
N GLU A 113 0.32 -6.98 -5.33
CA GLU A 113 0.12 -7.76 -4.11
C GLU A 113 0.53 -6.97 -2.87
N GLY A 114 1.69 -6.29 -2.93
CA GLY A 114 2.13 -5.43 -1.84
C GLY A 114 1.32 -4.14 -1.72
N ARG A 115 0.82 -3.63 -2.85
CA ARG A 115 0.07 -2.37 -2.88
C ARG A 115 -1.40 -2.53 -2.51
N TYR A 116 -2.00 -3.66 -2.88
CA TYR A 116 -3.40 -4.02 -2.62
C TYR A 116 -3.49 -5.42 -2.02
N PRO A 117 -3.02 -5.65 -0.77
CA PRO A 117 -2.92 -6.98 -0.19
C PRO A 117 -4.28 -7.62 0.11
N ALA A 118 -5.26 -6.82 0.52
CA ALA A 118 -6.61 -7.30 0.79
C ALA A 118 -7.48 -7.31 -0.47
N MET A 119 -8.35 -8.31 -0.58
CA MET A 119 -9.31 -8.43 -1.67
C MET A 119 -10.25 -7.23 -1.72
N LEU A 120 -10.60 -6.81 -2.93
CA LEU A 120 -11.66 -5.83 -3.15
C LEU A 120 -13.05 -6.48 -3.02
N PRO A 121 -14.11 -5.69 -2.74
CA PRO A 121 -15.46 -6.22 -2.70
C PRO A 121 -15.82 -6.93 -4.01
N ASN A 122 -16.36 -8.15 -3.91
CA ASN A 122 -16.77 -9.01 -5.03
C ASN A 122 -15.63 -9.50 -5.94
N GLU A 123 -14.37 -9.37 -5.53
CA GLU A 123 -13.24 -9.91 -6.27
C GLU A 123 -13.19 -11.44 -6.15
N ASP A 124 -12.95 -12.13 -7.28
CA ASP A 124 -12.70 -13.57 -7.30
C ASP A 124 -11.26 -13.86 -6.85
N ARG A 125 -11.11 -14.72 -5.82
CA ARG A 125 -9.79 -15.17 -5.32
C ARG A 125 -8.91 -15.78 -6.42
N GLY A 126 -9.52 -16.48 -7.37
CA GLY A 126 -8.81 -17.10 -8.50
C GLY A 126 -8.38 -16.11 -9.58
N HIS A 127 -8.99 -14.93 -9.63
CA HIS A 127 -8.80 -13.94 -10.69
C HIS A 127 -8.73 -12.52 -10.14
N PRO A 128 -7.61 -12.12 -9.52
CA PRO A 128 -7.44 -10.79 -8.88
C PRO A 128 -7.23 -9.67 -9.91
N SER A 129 -7.97 -9.70 -11.02
CA SER A 129 -7.77 -8.82 -12.17
C SER A 129 -7.95 -7.33 -11.83
N GLU A 130 -8.85 -6.99 -10.91
CA GLU A 130 -9.09 -5.61 -10.52
C GLU A 130 -7.89 -5.03 -9.79
N ARG A 131 -7.33 -5.71 -8.78
CA ARG A 131 -6.12 -5.28 -8.07
C ARG A 131 -4.90 -5.23 -8.98
N MET A 132 -4.77 -6.19 -9.90
CA MET A 132 -3.71 -6.19 -10.92
C MET A 132 -3.81 -4.96 -11.83
N ASN A 133 -5.02 -4.61 -12.29
CA ASN A 133 -5.24 -3.43 -13.13
C ASN A 133 -4.97 -2.13 -12.38
N LEU A 134 -5.36 -2.03 -11.10
CA LEU A 134 -5.03 -0.89 -10.24
C LEU A 134 -3.51 -0.73 -10.09
N GLY A 135 -2.80 -1.81 -9.76
CA GLY A 135 -1.35 -1.80 -9.64
C GLY A 135 -0.65 -1.41 -10.95
N LYS A 136 -1.15 -1.91 -12.09
CA LYS A 136 -0.64 -1.54 -13.41
C LYS A 136 -0.86 -0.04 -13.69
N ALA A 137 -2.05 0.47 -13.43
CA ALA A 137 -2.36 1.89 -13.65
C ALA A 137 -1.47 2.82 -12.82
N GLU A 138 -1.14 2.45 -11.57
CA GLU A 138 -0.18 3.21 -10.75
C GLU A 138 1.22 3.23 -11.38
N VAL A 139 1.71 2.08 -11.86
CA VAL A 139 3.01 1.99 -12.53
C VAL A 139 3.01 2.83 -13.80
N ASP A 140 1.97 2.71 -14.63
CA ASP A 140 1.84 3.49 -15.86
C ASP A 140 1.84 5.01 -15.58
N ALA A 141 1.18 5.46 -14.50
CA ALA A 141 1.17 6.86 -14.09
C ALA A 141 2.56 7.35 -13.62
N VAL A 142 3.30 6.53 -12.87
CA VAL A 142 4.68 6.85 -12.46
C VAL A 142 5.61 6.96 -13.66
N VAL A 143 5.51 6.03 -14.61
CA VAL A 143 6.31 6.05 -15.84
C VAL A 143 5.99 7.28 -16.69
N ALA A 144 4.70 7.63 -16.81
CA ALA A 144 4.29 8.82 -17.55
C ALA A 144 4.80 10.13 -16.90
N ALA A 145 4.85 10.19 -15.56
CA ALA A 145 5.34 11.36 -14.82
C ALA A 145 6.87 11.44 -14.77
N SER A 146 7.56 10.32 -14.87
CA SER A 146 9.02 10.22 -14.77
C SER A 146 9.55 9.12 -15.71
N PRO A 147 9.65 9.38 -17.02
CA PRO A 147 10.09 8.37 -18.01
C PRO A 147 11.46 7.76 -17.70
N ASP A 148 12.33 8.51 -17.03
CA ASP A 148 13.68 8.10 -16.66
C ASP A 148 13.74 7.31 -15.32
N ALA A 149 12.60 6.99 -14.72
CA ALA A 149 12.55 6.31 -13.41
C ALA A 149 12.68 4.76 -13.50
N LEU A 150 12.71 4.19 -14.71
CA LEU A 150 12.78 2.74 -14.95
C LEU A 150 14.19 2.23 -15.21
#